data_f50cdd1f019ad3234a5acef56ce69057
#
_entry.id   f50cdd1f019ad3234a5acef56ce69057
#
_cell.length_a   1.000
_cell.length_b   1.000
_cell.length_c   1.000
_cell.angle_alpha   90.00
_cell.angle_beta   90.00
_cell.angle_gamma   90.00
#
_symmetry.space_group_name_H-M   'P 1'
#
loop_
_entity.id
_entity.type
_entity.pdbx_description
1 polymer ?
#
loop_
_entity_poly.entity_id
_entity_poly.type
_entity_poly.pdbx_seq_one_letter_code
_entity_poly.pdbx_strand_id
1 'polypeptide(L)'
;MKNKFNLNSIRELYDDSILSPPDLINDCYERIEKDSKDKIWISLRKRSEAIKIAELVSKSSPKNKPLWGIPFSVKDNIDVEGLETTAACPKYSYFPEQSSPIVQALENAGAICLGKTNLDQFATGLNGTRSPYGVCTSVFNNEYLSLIHI
;
A
#
# COMPACT_ATOMS: atom_id res chain seq x y z
N MET A 1 23.29 -0.85 3.60
CA MET A 1 22.92 0.57 3.39
C MET A 1 21.49 0.78 3.89
N LYS A 2 21.26 1.74 4.80
CA LYS A 2 19.90 2.15 5.16
C LYS A 2 19.37 2.98 3.99
N ASN A 3 18.79 2.33 2.99
CA ASN A 3 18.13 3.03 1.89
C ASN A 3 17.00 3.85 2.47
N LYS A 4 17.14 5.17 2.44
CA LYS A 4 16.04 6.08 2.71
C LYS A 4 15.11 5.98 1.51
N PHE A 5 14.05 5.16 1.62
CA PHE A 5 12.99 5.09 0.62
C PHE A 5 12.19 6.39 0.66
N ASN A 6 12.61 7.35 -0.11
CA ASN A 6 11.82 8.54 -0.43
C ASN A 6 11.65 8.61 -1.96
N LEU A 7 10.67 9.37 -2.41
CA LEU A 7 10.31 9.45 -3.84
C LEU A 7 11.48 9.85 -4.73
N ASN A 8 12.33 10.79 -4.29
CA ASN A 8 13.46 11.25 -5.08
C ASN A 8 14.52 10.17 -5.21
N SER A 9 14.88 9.51 -4.10
CA SER A 9 15.85 8.41 -4.13
C SER A 9 15.38 7.22 -4.99
N ILE A 10 14.08 6.91 -4.99
CA ILE A 10 13.52 5.85 -5.85
C ILE A 10 13.64 6.27 -7.32
N ARG A 11 13.31 7.52 -7.66
CA ARG A 11 13.43 8.04 -9.04
C ARG A 11 14.86 8.00 -9.53
N GLU A 12 15.83 8.47 -8.72
CA GLU A 12 17.26 8.39 -9.05
C GLU A 12 17.68 6.96 -9.36
N LEU A 13 17.26 5.98 -8.54
CA LEU A 13 17.55 4.55 -8.79
C LEU A 13 16.91 4.02 -10.07
N TYR A 14 15.73 4.51 -10.44
CA TYR A 14 15.08 4.15 -11.69
C TYR A 14 15.79 4.79 -12.89
N ASP A 15 16.15 6.07 -12.81
CA ASP A 15 16.85 6.80 -13.87
C ASP A 15 18.23 6.20 -14.14
N ASP A 16 18.94 5.76 -13.08
CA ASP A 16 20.23 5.07 -13.16
C ASP A 16 20.12 3.59 -13.57
N SER A 17 18.89 3.07 -13.78
CA SER A 17 18.62 1.65 -14.09
C SER A 17 19.15 0.66 -13.04
N ILE A 18 19.30 1.11 -11.79
CA ILE A 18 19.75 0.29 -10.65
C ILE A 18 18.58 -0.49 -10.05
N LEU A 19 17.36 0.05 -10.17
CA LEU A 19 16.13 -0.52 -9.65
C LEU A 19 15.05 -0.49 -10.75
N SER A 20 14.18 -1.47 -10.77
CA SER A 20 12.97 -1.46 -11.60
C SER A 20 11.70 -1.47 -10.74
N PRO A 21 10.53 -1.05 -11.28
CA PRO A 21 9.27 -1.16 -10.56
C PRO A 21 8.96 -2.57 -10.04
N PRO A 22 9.15 -3.67 -10.80
CA PRO A 22 8.99 -5.02 -10.27
C PRO A 22 9.91 -5.34 -9.10
N ASP A 23 11.18 -4.88 -9.14
CA ASP A 23 12.13 -5.11 -8.04
C ASP A 23 11.70 -4.38 -6.78
N LEU A 24 11.26 -3.11 -6.90
CA LEU A 24 10.77 -2.35 -5.75
C LEU A 24 9.53 -3.00 -5.13
N ILE A 25 8.57 -3.46 -5.96
CA ILE A 25 7.38 -4.15 -5.48
C ILE A 25 7.78 -5.45 -4.76
N ASN A 26 8.71 -6.21 -5.32
CA ASN A 26 9.22 -7.42 -4.71
C ASN A 26 9.85 -7.14 -3.32
N ASP A 27 10.71 -6.11 -3.22
CA ASP A 27 11.31 -5.66 -1.96
C ASP A 27 10.27 -5.25 -0.92
N CYS A 28 9.18 -4.60 -1.35
CA CYS A 28 8.07 -4.25 -0.46
C CYS A 28 7.43 -5.50 0.14
N TYR A 29 7.13 -6.52 -0.67
CA TYR A 29 6.54 -7.76 -0.18
C TYR A 29 7.49 -8.53 0.75
N GLU A 30 8.79 -8.57 0.48
CA GLU A 30 9.76 -9.18 1.38
C GLU A 30 9.79 -8.51 2.76
N ARG A 31 9.62 -7.18 2.82
CA ARG A 31 9.51 -6.45 4.08
C ARG A 31 8.20 -6.75 4.79
N ILE A 32 7.08 -6.72 4.07
CA ILE A 32 5.76 -7.03 4.61
C ILE A 32 5.74 -8.44 5.22
N GLU A 33 6.35 -9.41 4.55
CA GLU A 33 6.43 -10.79 5.03
C GLU A 33 7.30 -10.92 6.31
N LYS A 34 8.39 -10.14 6.41
CA LYS A 34 9.25 -10.10 7.61
C LYS A 34 8.54 -9.48 8.81
N ASP A 35 7.74 -8.44 8.58
CA ASP A 35 7.05 -7.67 9.61
C ASP A 35 5.58 -8.13 9.79
N SER A 36 5.29 -9.40 9.47
CA SER A 36 3.93 -9.99 9.47
C SER A 36 3.20 -9.96 10.83
N LYS A 37 3.90 -9.62 11.92
CA LYS A 37 3.32 -9.46 13.26
C LYS A 37 2.53 -8.16 13.41
N ASP A 38 2.86 -7.14 12.62
CA ASP A 38 2.19 -5.86 12.66
C ASP A 38 0.85 -5.95 11.95
N LYS A 39 -0.22 -5.55 12.63
CA LYS A 39 -1.59 -5.61 12.12
C LYS A 39 -1.90 -4.45 11.16
N ILE A 40 -0.94 -4.14 10.27
CA ILE A 40 -1.01 -3.02 9.33
C ILE A 40 -2.02 -3.31 8.22
N TRP A 41 -2.03 -4.54 7.71
CA TRP A 41 -2.79 -4.92 6.53
C TRP A 41 -4.07 -5.65 6.90
N ILE A 42 -5.22 -5.22 6.34
CA ILE A 42 -6.46 -5.98 6.32
C ILE A 42 -6.47 -6.92 5.11
N SER A 43 -6.10 -6.41 3.95
CA SER A 43 -5.91 -7.23 2.76
C SER A 43 -4.73 -6.75 1.93
N LEU A 44 -4.03 -7.70 1.31
CA LEU A 44 -2.94 -7.44 0.37
C LEU A 44 -3.31 -8.02 -0.99
N ARG A 45 -2.96 -7.32 -2.06
CA ARG A 45 -2.96 -7.90 -3.41
C ARG A 45 -1.96 -9.06 -3.43
N LYS A 46 -2.25 -10.12 -4.16
CA LYS A 46 -1.28 -11.21 -4.29
C LYS A 46 0.02 -10.67 -4.90
N ARG A 47 1.17 -11.08 -4.32
CA ARG A 47 2.50 -10.64 -4.79
C ARG A 47 2.66 -10.81 -6.30
N SER A 48 2.23 -11.94 -6.85
CA SER A 48 2.29 -12.21 -8.28
C SER A 48 1.46 -11.27 -9.14
N GLU A 49 0.31 -10.79 -8.63
CA GLU A 49 -0.54 -9.81 -9.31
C GLU A 49 0.08 -8.42 -9.26
N ALA A 50 0.61 -8.01 -8.10
CA ALA A 50 1.29 -6.73 -7.95
C ALA A 50 2.53 -6.62 -8.84
N ILE A 51 3.31 -7.71 -8.94
CA ILE A 51 4.47 -7.78 -9.85
C ILE A 51 4.03 -7.67 -11.32
N LYS A 52 2.97 -8.37 -11.74
CA LYS A 52 2.44 -8.24 -13.11
C LYS A 52 2.00 -6.79 -13.44
N ILE A 53 1.36 -6.10 -12.48
CA ILE A 53 1.02 -4.68 -12.64
C ILE A 53 2.30 -3.85 -12.78
N ALA A 54 3.32 -4.10 -11.98
CA ALA A 54 4.60 -3.41 -12.05
C ALA A 54 5.30 -3.62 -13.41
N GLU A 55 5.26 -4.83 -13.95
CA GLU A 55 5.76 -5.16 -15.29
C GLU A 55 5.01 -4.39 -16.39
N LEU A 56 3.68 -4.26 -16.27
CA LEU A 56 2.87 -3.47 -17.21
C LEU A 56 3.20 -1.98 -17.12
N VAL A 57 3.35 -1.45 -15.89
CA VAL A 57 3.76 -0.06 -15.66
C VAL A 57 5.15 0.18 -16.25
N SER A 58 6.09 -0.76 -16.09
CA SER A 58 7.46 -0.65 -16.63
C SER A 58 7.52 -0.53 -18.15
N LYS A 59 6.54 -1.10 -18.87
CA LYS A 59 6.43 -0.99 -20.33
C LYS A 59 5.93 0.38 -20.79
N SER A 60 5.38 1.18 -19.87
CA SER A 60 4.91 2.54 -20.18
C SER A 60 6.00 3.56 -19.94
N SER A 61 5.94 4.70 -20.66
CA SER A 61 6.88 5.80 -20.45
C SER A 61 6.65 6.47 -19.09
N PRO A 62 7.70 6.75 -18.29
CA PRO A 62 7.58 7.53 -17.06
C PRO A 62 7.26 9.01 -17.32
N LYS A 63 7.46 9.53 -18.54
CA LYS A 63 7.44 10.95 -18.88
C LYS A 63 6.16 11.70 -18.45
N ASN A 64 5.02 11.02 -18.45
CA ASN A 64 3.72 11.61 -18.09
C ASN A 64 3.11 10.93 -16.85
N LYS A 65 3.90 10.22 -16.09
CA LYS A 65 3.45 9.46 -14.91
C LYS A 65 4.27 9.86 -13.68
N PRO A 66 3.86 10.89 -12.95
CA PRO A 66 4.65 11.42 -11.82
C PRO A 66 4.86 10.41 -10.67
N LEU A 67 4.06 9.35 -10.61
CA LEU A 67 4.18 8.27 -9.61
C LEU A 67 4.54 6.93 -10.26
N TRP A 68 5.20 6.95 -11.41
CA TRP A 68 5.56 5.75 -12.15
C TRP A 68 6.32 4.73 -11.29
N GLY A 69 5.72 3.54 -11.13
CA GLY A 69 6.29 2.44 -10.37
C GLY A 69 6.31 2.64 -8.84
N ILE A 70 5.68 3.69 -8.31
CA ILE A 70 5.67 3.96 -6.87
C ILE A 70 4.59 3.11 -6.18
N PRO A 71 4.94 2.30 -5.17
CA PRO A 71 3.95 1.56 -4.39
C PRO A 71 3.17 2.48 -3.46
N PHE A 72 1.89 2.17 -3.27
CA PHE A 72 1.05 2.82 -2.27
C PHE A 72 0.07 1.83 -1.62
N SER A 73 -0.50 2.22 -0.52
CA SER A 73 -1.60 1.54 0.15
C SER A 73 -2.71 2.53 0.46
N VAL A 74 -3.91 2.01 0.66
CA VAL A 74 -5.05 2.82 1.06
C VAL A 74 -5.72 2.27 2.31
N LYS A 75 -6.36 3.15 3.05
CA LYS A 75 -7.17 2.77 4.19
C LYS A 75 -8.34 1.89 3.75
N ASP A 76 -8.71 0.88 4.53
CA ASP A 76 -9.67 -0.14 4.11
C ASP A 76 -11.14 0.32 3.99
N ASN A 77 -11.41 1.60 4.19
CA ASN A 77 -12.68 2.22 3.83
C ASN A 77 -12.65 2.95 2.47
N ILE A 78 -11.58 2.79 1.69
CA ILE A 78 -11.43 3.35 0.34
C ILE A 78 -11.47 2.20 -0.66
N ASP A 79 -12.35 2.27 -1.65
CA ASP A 79 -12.54 1.22 -2.64
C ASP A 79 -11.37 1.10 -3.61
N VAL A 80 -10.96 -0.16 -3.79
CA VAL A 80 -9.94 -0.58 -4.78
C VAL A 80 -10.47 -1.79 -5.53
N GLU A 81 -10.59 -1.69 -6.84
CA GLU A 81 -11.02 -2.80 -7.68
C GLU A 81 -10.14 -4.03 -7.48
N GLY A 82 -10.79 -5.18 -7.30
CA GLY A 82 -10.11 -6.45 -7.05
C GLY A 82 -9.62 -6.66 -5.62
N LEU A 83 -9.86 -5.73 -4.70
CA LEU A 83 -9.61 -5.89 -3.27
C LEU A 83 -10.89 -5.66 -2.48
N GLU A 84 -11.09 -6.50 -1.46
CA GLU A 84 -12.25 -6.41 -0.57
C GLU A 84 -12.20 -5.11 0.26
N THR A 85 -13.35 -4.46 0.45
CA THR A 85 -13.53 -3.32 1.36
C THR A 85 -14.35 -3.78 2.56
N THR A 86 -13.80 -3.64 3.76
CA THR A 86 -14.47 -4.05 5.00
C THR A 86 -14.72 -2.90 5.97
N ALA A 87 -14.04 -1.76 5.82
CA ALA A 87 -14.02 -0.66 6.78
C ALA A 87 -13.71 -1.14 8.22
N ALA A 88 -12.83 -2.15 8.35
CA ALA A 88 -12.53 -2.90 9.57
C ALA A 88 -13.76 -3.56 10.21
N CYS A 89 -14.78 -3.90 9.41
CA CYS A 89 -15.95 -4.68 9.83
C CYS A 89 -16.15 -5.88 8.91
N PRO A 90 -15.72 -7.11 9.28
CA PRO A 90 -15.82 -8.29 8.43
C PRO A 90 -17.24 -8.58 7.92
N LYS A 91 -18.28 -8.22 8.70
CA LYS A 91 -19.68 -8.41 8.30
C LYS A 91 -20.18 -7.38 7.27
N TYR A 92 -19.44 -6.30 7.05
CA TYR A 92 -19.75 -5.24 6.07
C TYR A 92 -19.06 -5.49 4.73
N SER A 93 -18.24 -6.49 4.62
CA SER A 93 -17.35 -6.77 3.51
C SER A 93 -18.07 -6.86 2.14
N TYR A 94 -17.45 -6.23 1.13
CA TYR A 94 -17.90 -6.31 -0.26
C TYR A 94 -16.71 -6.12 -1.22
N PHE A 95 -16.87 -6.57 -2.45
CA PHE A 95 -15.93 -6.28 -3.54
C PHE A 95 -16.47 -5.11 -4.37
N PRO A 96 -15.77 -3.97 -4.42
CA PRO A 96 -16.18 -2.83 -5.23
C PRO A 96 -16.05 -3.15 -6.72
N GLU A 97 -17.03 -2.70 -7.51
CA GLU A 97 -17.02 -2.85 -8.98
C GLU A 97 -15.95 -1.99 -9.66
N GLN A 98 -15.51 -0.92 -9.00
CA GLN A 98 -14.47 -0.01 -9.47
C GLN A 98 -13.71 0.64 -8.32
N SER A 99 -12.48 1.02 -8.58
CA SER A 99 -11.69 1.81 -7.62
C SER A 99 -12.28 3.20 -7.42
N SER A 100 -12.13 3.75 -6.22
CA SER A 100 -12.48 5.14 -5.91
C SER A 100 -11.70 6.13 -6.80
N PRO A 101 -12.24 7.33 -7.09
CA PRO A 101 -11.59 8.31 -7.97
C PRO A 101 -10.15 8.66 -7.56
N ILE A 102 -9.86 8.69 -6.26
CA ILE A 102 -8.50 8.97 -5.78
C ILE A 102 -7.53 7.83 -6.11
N VAL A 103 -7.98 6.59 -5.98
CA VAL A 103 -7.17 5.41 -6.35
C VAL A 103 -6.91 5.39 -7.85
N GLN A 104 -7.95 5.62 -8.65
CA GLN A 104 -7.82 5.71 -10.11
C GLN A 104 -6.83 6.82 -10.52
N ALA A 105 -6.88 7.98 -9.86
CA ALA A 105 -5.95 9.07 -10.13
C ALA A 105 -4.49 8.69 -9.82
N LEU A 106 -4.25 7.98 -8.71
CA LEU A 106 -2.92 7.48 -8.36
C LEU A 106 -2.42 6.42 -9.35
N GLU A 107 -3.27 5.46 -9.72
CA GLU A 107 -2.94 4.42 -10.70
C GLU A 107 -2.69 5.02 -12.10
N ASN A 108 -3.50 5.99 -12.52
CA ASN A 108 -3.27 6.73 -13.77
C ASN A 108 -1.95 7.52 -13.75
N ALA A 109 -1.53 8.01 -12.59
CA ALA A 109 -0.21 8.62 -12.39
C ALA A 109 0.93 7.60 -12.37
N GLY A 110 0.64 6.30 -12.47
CA GLY A 110 1.60 5.21 -12.55
C GLY A 110 1.93 4.54 -11.22
N ALA A 111 1.22 4.88 -10.14
CA ALA A 111 1.41 4.23 -8.85
C ALA A 111 0.77 2.82 -8.81
N ILE A 112 1.23 1.99 -7.88
CA ILE A 112 0.84 0.58 -7.77
C ILE A 112 0.26 0.33 -6.39
N CYS A 113 -1.05 0.03 -6.31
CA CYS A 113 -1.72 -0.29 -5.06
C CYS A 113 -1.34 -1.69 -4.57
N LEU A 114 -0.73 -1.78 -3.38
CA LEU A 114 -0.34 -3.06 -2.78
C LEU A 114 -1.46 -3.68 -1.93
N GLY A 115 -2.33 -2.85 -1.33
CA GLY A 115 -3.35 -3.39 -0.45
C GLY A 115 -4.06 -2.34 0.40
N LYS A 116 -4.84 -2.86 1.34
CA LYS A 116 -5.74 -2.13 2.21
C LYS A 116 -5.24 -2.16 3.65
N THR A 117 -5.09 -0.98 4.26
CA THR A 117 -4.55 -0.86 5.62
C THR A 117 -5.63 -0.83 6.68
N ASN A 118 -5.25 -1.26 7.87
CA ASN A 118 -6.09 -1.29 9.05
C ASN A 118 -6.53 0.11 9.49
N LEU A 119 -7.65 0.16 10.21
CA LEU A 119 -8.25 1.39 10.72
C LEU A 119 -9.14 1.07 11.93
N ASP A 120 -9.53 2.09 12.68
CA ASP A 120 -10.68 1.96 13.59
C ASP A 120 -11.95 1.65 12.79
N GLN A 121 -12.76 0.70 13.26
CA GLN A 121 -13.96 0.26 12.58
C GLN A 121 -14.85 1.44 12.17
N PHE A 122 -15.23 1.49 10.88
CA PHE A 122 -15.96 2.60 10.24
C PHE A 122 -15.32 3.98 10.45
N ALA A 123 -14.00 4.04 10.70
CA ALA A 123 -13.26 5.26 10.99
C ALA A 123 -13.80 6.05 12.19
N THR A 124 -14.43 5.37 13.16
CA THR A 124 -15.08 6.02 14.34
C THR A 124 -14.15 6.25 15.52
N GLY A 125 -12.87 5.92 15.39
CA GLY A 125 -11.84 6.12 16.42
C GLY A 125 -10.71 7.04 15.95
N LEU A 126 -9.88 7.47 16.91
CA LEU A 126 -8.77 8.40 16.65
C LEU A 126 -7.39 7.73 16.75
N ASN A 127 -7.30 6.51 17.30
CA ASN A 127 -6.03 5.92 17.69
C ASN A 127 -5.79 4.51 17.12
N GLY A 128 -6.71 3.96 16.30
CA GLY A 128 -6.53 2.66 15.66
C GLY A 128 -6.68 1.45 16.59
N THR A 129 -7.30 1.61 17.76
CA THR A 129 -7.47 0.51 18.74
C THR A 129 -8.78 -0.24 18.60
N ARG A 130 -9.71 0.24 17.74
CA ARG A 130 -11.06 -0.31 17.57
C ARG A 130 -11.19 -1.17 16.30
N SER A 131 -10.18 -1.99 16.04
CA SER A 131 -10.20 -2.90 14.90
C SER A 131 -10.27 -4.35 15.33
N PRO A 132 -11.15 -5.18 14.74
CA PRO A 132 -11.17 -6.63 14.97
C PRO A 132 -9.95 -7.34 14.38
N TYR A 133 -9.20 -6.69 13.50
CA TYR A 133 -7.97 -7.22 12.92
C TYR A 133 -6.74 -7.03 13.83
N GLY A 134 -6.90 -6.29 14.92
CA GLY A 134 -5.84 -6.00 15.89
C GLY A 134 -5.36 -4.55 15.83
N VAL A 135 -4.39 -4.24 16.66
CA VAL A 135 -3.84 -2.89 16.84
C VAL A 135 -2.50 -2.78 16.11
N CYS A 136 -2.33 -1.71 15.34
CA CYS A 136 -1.05 -1.39 14.70
C CYS A 136 -0.13 -0.66 15.68
N THR A 137 1.10 -1.12 15.81
CA THR A 137 2.14 -0.46 16.58
C THR A 137 3.07 0.33 15.66
N SER A 138 3.79 1.30 16.22
CA SER A 138 4.79 2.06 15.47
C SER A 138 5.98 1.17 15.11
N VAL A 139 6.42 1.24 13.86
CA VAL A 139 7.63 0.53 13.37
C VAL A 139 8.92 1.05 14.01
N PHE A 140 8.89 2.21 14.65
CA PHE A 140 10.04 2.80 15.34
C PHE A 140 10.12 2.39 16.81
N ASN A 141 8.97 2.19 17.46
CA ASN A 141 8.87 1.72 18.83
C ASN A 141 7.48 1.08 19.03
N ASN A 142 7.47 -0.23 19.28
CA ASN A 142 6.26 -1.03 19.43
C ASN A 142 5.45 -0.75 20.71
N GLU A 143 5.98 0.07 21.63
CA GLU A 143 5.23 0.57 22.80
C GLU A 143 4.24 1.69 22.41
N TYR A 144 4.35 2.25 21.20
CA TYR A 144 3.50 3.32 20.72
C TYR A 144 2.56 2.83 19.61
N LEU A 145 1.38 3.45 19.54
CA LEU A 145 0.42 3.21 18.48
C LEU A 145 0.88 3.87 17.18
N SER A 146 0.70 3.18 16.04
CA SER A 146 1.12 3.68 14.73
C SER A 146 0.38 4.95 14.30
N LEU A 147 -0.91 5.07 14.62
CA LEU A 147 -1.77 6.15 14.09
C LEU A 147 -1.61 7.51 14.77
N ILE A 148 -0.96 7.59 15.93
CA ILE A 148 -0.77 8.86 16.65
C ILE A 148 0.36 9.68 16.02
N HIS A 149 1.22 9.10 15.23
CA HIS A 149 2.43 9.76 14.67
C HIS A 149 2.29 10.12 13.18
N ILE A 150 1.11 9.95 12.62
CA ILE A 150 0.76 10.42 11.28
C ILE A 150 0.10 11.79 11.39
#